data_1d7c48f61ad71aeb06662ae7b00996fd
#
_entry.id   1d7c48f61ad71aeb06662ae7b00996fd
#
_cell.length_a   1.000
_cell.length_b   1.000
_cell.length_c   1.000
_cell.angle_alpha   90.00
_cell.angle_beta   90.00
_cell.angle_gamma   90.00
#
_symmetry.space_group_name_H-M   'P 1'
#
loop_
_entity.id
_entity.type
_entity.pdbx_description
1 polymer ?
#
loop_
_entity_poly.entity_id
_entity_poly.type
_entity_poly.pdbx_seq_one_letter_code
_entity_poly.pdbx_strand_id
1 'polypeptide(L)'
;MNTIEEYFTAVRHLLQNVCQARAERYEEQVLSGNRGNLRIRLRFADQALLEISEALVLVVGEPQWLSYRYHYQDPSMGLVFRYDNAPHHPEVPTHPDHRHIGDDVLASPHPSIEQVLQEVQTFRGRALH
;
A
#
# COMPACT_ATOMS: atom_id res chain seq x y z
N MET A 1 -0.75 8.09 -18.03
CA MET A 1 -1.94 7.81 -17.22
C MET A 1 -2.73 9.10 -17.08
N ASN A 2 -3.91 9.17 -17.69
CA ASN A 2 -4.66 10.42 -17.80
C ASN A 2 -5.88 10.52 -16.89
N THR A 3 -6.34 9.40 -16.31
CA THR A 3 -7.52 9.39 -15.46
C THR A 3 -7.30 8.51 -14.23
N ILE A 4 -8.08 8.79 -13.19
CA ILE A 4 -8.11 7.97 -11.97
C ILE A 4 -8.57 6.55 -12.29
N GLU A 5 -9.51 6.38 -13.23
CA GLU A 5 -9.97 5.05 -13.65
C GLU A 5 -8.83 4.22 -14.24
N GLU A 6 -7.94 4.85 -15.04
CA GLU A 6 -6.77 4.16 -15.57
C GLU A 6 -5.82 3.71 -14.46
N TYR A 7 -5.63 4.53 -13.44
CA TYR A 7 -4.83 4.16 -12.27
C TYR A 7 -5.45 2.95 -11.56
N PHE A 8 -6.76 2.99 -11.30
CA PHE A 8 -7.44 1.89 -10.64
C PHE A 8 -7.40 0.61 -11.48
N THR A 9 -7.50 0.72 -12.80
CA THR A 9 -7.36 -0.43 -13.70
C THR A 9 -5.98 -1.07 -13.54
N ALA A 10 -4.92 -0.26 -13.50
CA ALA A 10 -3.56 -0.75 -13.29
C ALA A 10 -3.42 -1.48 -11.94
N VAL A 11 -4.01 -0.94 -10.88
CA VAL A 11 -4.01 -1.58 -9.56
C VAL A 11 -4.72 -2.93 -9.60
N ARG A 12 -5.89 -3.00 -10.23
CA ARG A 12 -6.62 -4.28 -10.37
C ARG A 12 -5.79 -5.34 -11.07
N HIS A 13 -5.04 -4.96 -12.11
CA HIS A 13 -4.14 -5.89 -12.80
C HIS A 13 -3.04 -6.42 -11.88
N LEU A 14 -2.46 -5.56 -11.04
CA LEU A 14 -1.45 -6.01 -10.07
C LEU A 14 -2.03 -7.03 -9.09
N LEU A 15 -3.26 -6.83 -8.62
CA LEU A 15 -3.89 -7.71 -7.64
C LEU A 15 -4.21 -9.08 -8.22
N GLN A 16 -4.41 -9.21 -9.53
CA GLN A 16 -4.66 -10.50 -10.18
C GLN A 16 -3.51 -11.48 -10.02
N ASN A 17 -2.31 -10.99 -9.77
CA ASN A 17 -1.11 -11.82 -9.61
C ASN A 17 -0.82 -12.18 -8.15
N VAL A 18 -1.64 -11.76 -7.21
CA VAL A 18 -1.46 -12.06 -5.78
C VAL A 18 -2.07 -13.43 -5.49
N CYS A 19 -1.23 -14.36 -5.04
CA CYS A 19 -1.64 -15.73 -4.75
C CYS A 19 -2.08 -15.89 -3.30
N GLN A 20 -3.05 -16.81 -3.06
CA GLN A 20 -3.45 -17.26 -1.74
C GLN A 20 -4.03 -16.13 -0.87
N ALA A 21 -4.61 -15.11 -1.49
CA ALA A 21 -5.26 -14.00 -0.81
C ALA A 21 -6.67 -13.81 -1.36
N ARG A 22 -7.56 -13.32 -0.50
CA ARG A 22 -8.89 -12.88 -0.89
C ARG A 22 -9.08 -11.42 -0.51
N ALA A 23 -9.82 -10.67 -1.30
CA ALA A 23 -10.15 -9.30 -0.99
C ALA A 23 -11.33 -9.27 -0.02
N GLU A 24 -11.07 -8.89 1.22
CA GLU A 24 -12.13 -8.63 2.21
C GLU A 24 -12.76 -7.25 1.99
N ARG A 25 -11.99 -6.34 1.40
CA ARG A 25 -12.45 -5.02 1.02
C ARG A 25 -11.75 -4.62 -0.28
N TYR A 26 -12.51 -4.08 -1.21
CA TYR A 26 -11.98 -3.42 -2.38
C TYR A 26 -12.90 -2.24 -2.71
N GLU A 27 -12.43 -1.02 -2.47
CA GLU A 27 -13.22 0.19 -2.69
C GLU A 27 -12.43 1.17 -3.54
N GLU A 28 -13.00 1.56 -4.67
CA GLU A 28 -12.52 2.63 -5.51
C GLU A 28 -13.52 3.78 -5.41
N GLN A 29 -13.02 4.98 -5.14
CA GLN A 29 -13.87 6.17 -5.11
C GLN A 29 -13.29 7.21 -6.06
N VAL A 30 -14.03 7.56 -7.09
CA VAL A 30 -13.68 8.65 -8.01
C VAL A 30 -14.36 9.92 -7.48
N LEU A 31 -13.56 10.87 -7.01
CA LEU A 31 -14.07 12.15 -6.48
C LEU A 31 -14.21 13.18 -7.60
N SER A 32 -13.34 13.08 -8.62
CA SER A 32 -13.39 13.89 -9.82
C SER A 32 -12.54 13.19 -10.88
N GLY A 33 -12.43 13.76 -12.07
CA GLY A 33 -11.63 13.14 -13.14
C GLY A 33 -10.18 12.91 -12.77
N ASN A 34 -9.63 13.69 -11.84
CA ASN A 34 -8.22 13.61 -11.45
C ASN A 34 -8.00 13.29 -9.97
N ARG A 35 -9.04 13.00 -9.18
CA ARG A 35 -8.90 12.69 -7.74
C ARG A 35 -9.63 11.42 -7.40
N GLY A 36 -9.02 10.59 -6.55
CA GLY A 36 -9.64 9.37 -6.10
C GLY A 36 -9.07 8.84 -4.80
N ASN A 37 -9.84 7.95 -4.20
CA ASN A 37 -9.44 7.19 -3.01
C ASN A 37 -9.50 5.70 -3.32
N LEU A 38 -8.61 4.94 -2.69
CA LEU A 38 -8.52 3.50 -2.85
C LEU A 38 -8.37 2.87 -1.48
N ARG A 39 -9.16 1.83 -1.18
CA ARG A 39 -9.04 1.03 0.03
C ARG A 39 -9.12 -0.44 -0.31
N ILE A 40 -8.09 -1.18 0.07
CA ILE A 40 -7.99 -2.61 -0.21
C ILE A 40 -7.61 -3.32 1.09
N ARG A 41 -8.27 -4.45 1.34
CA ARG A 41 -7.90 -5.35 2.43
C ARG A 41 -7.77 -6.76 1.87
N LEU A 42 -6.55 -7.29 1.88
CA LEU A 42 -6.26 -8.65 1.42
C LEU A 42 -5.97 -9.53 2.62
N ARG A 43 -6.75 -10.61 2.76
CA ARG A 43 -6.55 -11.63 3.78
C ARG A 43 -5.90 -12.85 3.13
N PHE A 44 -4.73 -13.23 3.63
CA PHE A 44 -4.04 -14.41 3.15
C PHE A 44 -4.57 -15.67 3.84
N ALA A 45 -4.28 -16.85 3.26
CA ALA A 45 -4.80 -18.12 3.76
C ALA A 45 -4.36 -18.41 5.21
N ASP A 46 -3.20 -17.92 5.62
CA ASP A 46 -2.66 -18.08 6.99
C ASP A 46 -3.18 -17.01 7.96
N GLN A 47 -4.11 -16.15 7.53
CA GLN A 47 -4.68 -15.04 8.30
C GLN A 47 -3.81 -13.79 8.38
N ALA A 48 -2.65 -13.75 7.71
CA ALA A 48 -1.93 -12.49 7.53
C ALA A 48 -2.78 -11.49 6.75
N LEU A 49 -2.53 -10.21 6.94
CA LEU A 49 -3.36 -9.13 6.39
C LEU A 49 -2.51 -8.05 5.76
N LEU A 50 -2.87 -7.67 4.54
CA LEU A 50 -2.32 -6.46 3.91
C LEU A 50 -3.45 -5.45 3.70
N GLU A 51 -3.27 -4.24 4.25
CA GLU A 51 -4.18 -3.12 4.03
C GLU A 51 -3.49 -2.06 3.20
N ILE A 52 -4.19 -1.58 2.17
CA ILE A 52 -3.74 -0.51 1.28
C ILE A 52 -4.77 0.60 1.35
N SER A 53 -4.31 1.82 1.63
CA SER A 53 -5.17 3.01 1.64
C SER A 53 -4.44 4.12 0.92
N GLU A 54 -5.10 4.74 -0.06
CA GLU A 54 -4.51 5.82 -0.84
C GLU A 54 -5.54 6.91 -1.10
N ALA A 55 -5.10 8.16 -1.00
CA ALA A 55 -5.81 9.33 -1.50
C ALA A 55 -4.85 10.04 -2.46
N LEU A 56 -5.22 10.17 -3.73
CA LEU A 56 -4.32 10.69 -4.75
C LEU A 56 -5.00 11.65 -5.71
N VAL A 57 -4.16 12.46 -6.34
CA VAL A 57 -4.57 13.39 -7.38
C VAL A 57 -3.61 13.22 -8.57
N LEU A 58 -4.14 13.30 -9.79
CA LEU A 58 -3.31 13.33 -10.99
C LEU A 58 -2.97 14.78 -11.32
N VAL A 59 -1.69 15.09 -11.41
CA VAL A 59 -1.18 16.40 -11.78
C VAL A 59 -0.38 16.23 -13.07
N VAL A 60 -0.88 16.81 -14.16
CA VAL A 60 -0.29 16.67 -15.49
C VAL A 60 -0.08 15.19 -15.85
N GLY A 61 -1.08 14.36 -15.57
CA GLY A 61 -1.04 12.92 -15.86
C GLY A 61 -0.19 12.08 -14.91
N GLU A 62 0.43 12.70 -13.88
CA GLU A 62 1.27 11.99 -12.93
C GLU A 62 0.59 11.87 -11.58
N PRO A 63 0.57 10.67 -10.96
CA PRO A 63 -0.04 10.50 -9.64
C PRO A 63 0.77 11.21 -8.56
N GLN A 64 0.05 11.92 -7.70
CA GLN A 64 0.61 12.49 -6.47
C GLN A 64 -0.27 12.04 -5.31
N TRP A 65 0.34 11.44 -4.30
CA TRP A 65 -0.39 10.93 -3.15
C TRP A 65 -0.53 11.99 -2.09
N LEU A 66 -1.79 12.34 -1.76
CA LEU A 66 -2.12 13.24 -0.66
C LEU A 66 -1.91 12.53 0.67
N SER A 67 -2.28 11.24 0.72
CA SER A 67 -1.97 10.37 1.85
C SER A 67 -1.93 8.92 1.36
N TYR A 68 -1.13 8.10 2.03
CA TYR A 68 -1.10 6.68 1.77
C TYR A 68 -0.72 5.92 3.03
N ARG A 69 -1.14 4.66 3.08
CA ARG A 69 -0.75 3.73 4.14
C ARG A 69 -0.80 2.31 3.56
N TYR A 70 0.33 1.61 3.68
CA TYR A 70 0.46 0.20 3.31
C TYR A 70 0.90 -0.55 4.56
N HIS A 71 0.01 -1.38 5.10
CA HIS A 71 0.19 -2.05 6.39
C HIS A 71 0.12 -3.55 6.19
N TYR A 72 1.21 -4.25 6.53
CA TYR A 72 1.26 -5.71 6.49
C TYR A 72 1.50 -6.24 7.90
N GLN A 73 0.64 -7.16 8.32
CA GLN A 73 0.74 -7.80 9.63
C GLN A 73 0.72 -9.32 9.49
N ASP A 74 1.36 -9.99 10.46
CA ASP A 74 1.42 -11.45 10.50
C ASP A 74 0.09 -12.04 11.01
N PRO A 75 -0.06 -13.38 11.00
CA PRO A 75 -1.30 -14.01 11.48
C PRO A 75 -1.64 -13.72 12.93
N SER A 76 -0.65 -13.36 13.76
CA SER A 76 -0.85 -12.99 15.17
C SER A 76 -1.15 -11.52 15.37
N MET A 77 -1.40 -10.77 14.30
CA MET A 77 -1.65 -9.33 14.28
C MET A 77 -0.42 -8.48 14.62
N GLY A 78 0.78 -9.06 14.63
CA GLY A 78 2.02 -8.34 14.80
C GLY A 78 2.39 -7.57 13.53
N LEU A 79 2.84 -6.32 13.69
CA LEU A 79 3.28 -5.51 12.56
C LEU A 79 4.54 -6.11 11.93
N VAL A 80 4.47 -6.41 10.63
CA VAL A 80 5.66 -6.76 9.86
C VAL A 80 6.29 -5.50 9.29
N PHE A 81 5.51 -4.71 8.55
CA PHE A 81 5.94 -3.39 8.09
C PHE A 81 4.73 -2.49 7.83
N ARG A 82 4.99 -1.18 7.85
CA ARG A 82 4.03 -0.18 7.41
C ARG A 82 4.77 0.97 6.73
N TYR A 83 4.30 1.36 5.56
CA TYR A 83 4.70 2.60 4.90
C TYR A 83 3.56 3.60 4.98
N ASP A 84 3.85 4.83 5.34
CA ASP A 84 2.86 5.90 5.30
C ASP A 84 3.55 7.28 5.24
N ASN A 85 2.75 8.32 5.00
CA ASN A 85 3.23 9.69 4.96
C ASN A 85 2.58 10.58 6.01
N ALA A 86 2.12 10.02 7.12
CA ALA A 86 1.64 10.84 8.24
C ALA A 86 2.79 11.70 8.78
N PRO A 87 2.57 13.02 9.00
CA PRO A 87 3.67 13.95 9.31
C PRO A 87 4.05 13.95 10.78
N HIS A 88 4.24 12.75 11.38
CA HIS A 88 4.53 12.61 12.82
C HIS A 88 6.00 12.34 13.11
N HIS A 89 6.85 12.20 12.08
CA HIS A 89 8.25 11.82 12.24
C HIS A 89 9.15 12.77 11.43
N PRO A 90 9.24 14.07 11.83
CA PRO A 90 10.06 15.05 11.10
C PRO A 90 11.55 14.78 11.18
N GLU A 91 12.00 13.93 12.12
CA GLU A 91 13.39 13.53 12.29
C GLU A 91 13.90 12.63 11.15
N VAL A 92 13.00 12.00 10.39
CA VAL A 92 13.39 11.10 9.31
C VAL A 92 13.71 11.91 8.05
N PRO A 93 14.87 11.65 7.38
CA PRO A 93 15.27 12.44 6.20
C PRO A 93 14.28 12.45 5.04
N THR A 94 13.47 11.40 4.90
CA THR A 94 12.45 11.30 3.83
C THR A 94 11.12 11.89 4.23
N HIS A 95 11.04 12.55 5.41
CA HIS A 95 9.79 13.13 5.90
C HIS A 95 8.99 13.86 4.81
N PRO A 96 7.67 13.65 4.67
CA PRO A 96 6.79 12.88 5.56
C PRO A 96 6.81 11.37 5.33
N ASP A 97 7.44 10.89 4.26
CA ASP A 97 7.48 9.47 3.92
C ASP A 97 8.36 8.70 4.89
N HIS A 98 7.88 7.60 5.41
CA HIS A 98 8.65 6.76 6.34
C HIS A 98 8.13 5.32 6.34
N ARG A 99 8.90 4.45 7.02
CA ARG A 99 8.60 3.03 7.13
C ARG A 99 8.70 2.61 8.59
N HIS A 100 7.72 1.85 9.06
CA HIS A 100 7.74 1.22 10.37
C HIS A 100 8.12 -0.26 10.22
N ILE A 101 9.08 -0.72 11.02
CA ILE A 101 9.41 -2.14 11.21
C ILE A 101 9.53 -2.37 12.70
N GLY A 102 8.61 -3.19 13.26
CA GLY A 102 8.55 -3.34 14.71
C GLY A 102 8.32 -1.98 15.38
N ASP A 103 9.19 -1.61 16.31
CA ASP A 103 9.13 -0.32 17.01
C ASP A 103 10.00 0.77 16.34
N ASP A 104 10.67 0.43 15.24
CA ASP A 104 11.57 1.35 14.56
C ASP A 104 10.85 2.14 13.47
N VAL A 105 11.23 3.41 13.32
CA VAL A 105 10.79 4.28 12.24
C VAL A 105 12.00 4.60 11.38
N LEU A 106 11.93 4.25 10.10
CA LEU A 106 13.06 4.34 9.19
C LEU A 106 12.77 5.30 8.04
N ALA A 107 13.83 5.89 7.49
CA ALA A 107 13.73 6.64 6.25
C ALA A 107 13.29 5.71 5.11
N SER A 108 12.35 6.14 4.30
CA SER A 108 11.92 5.41 3.12
C SER A 108 11.22 6.37 2.16
N PRO A 109 11.51 6.30 0.86
CA PRO A 109 10.66 6.96 -0.12
C PRO A 109 9.32 6.23 -0.20
N HIS A 110 8.34 6.86 -0.86
CA HIS A 110 7.03 6.26 -1.11
C HIS A 110 7.19 5.07 -2.07
N PRO A 111 6.90 3.83 -1.65
CA PRO A 111 6.94 2.70 -2.56
C PRO A 111 5.68 2.66 -3.43
N SER A 112 5.76 2.02 -4.60
CA SER A 112 4.57 1.70 -5.38
C SER A 112 3.83 0.52 -4.76
N ILE A 113 2.55 0.35 -5.11
CA ILE A 113 1.79 -0.84 -4.72
C ILE A 113 2.49 -2.10 -5.21
N GLU A 114 3.04 -2.08 -6.42
CA GLU A 114 3.78 -3.23 -6.96
C GLU A 114 4.96 -3.61 -6.06
N GLN A 115 5.74 -2.62 -5.61
CA GLN A 115 6.86 -2.87 -4.71
C GLN A 115 6.40 -3.44 -3.36
N VAL A 116 5.29 -2.93 -2.82
CA VAL A 116 4.71 -3.44 -1.58
C VAL A 116 4.28 -4.89 -1.75
N LEU A 117 3.61 -5.24 -2.85
CA LEU A 117 3.19 -6.61 -3.12
C LEU A 117 4.39 -7.54 -3.27
N GLN A 118 5.46 -7.09 -3.92
CA GLN A 118 6.70 -7.86 -4.05
C GLN A 118 7.34 -8.10 -2.69
N GLU A 119 7.36 -7.10 -1.81
CA GLU A 119 7.91 -7.26 -0.46
C GLU A 119 7.10 -8.26 0.36
N VAL A 120 5.77 -8.21 0.28
CA VAL A 120 4.89 -9.17 0.94
C VAL A 120 5.19 -10.59 0.45
N GLN A 121 5.30 -10.79 -0.86
CA GLN A 121 5.61 -12.10 -1.44
C GLN A 121 6.97 -12.61 -0.98
N THR A 122 7.99 -11.76 -0.95
CA THR A 122 9.33 -12.12 -0.48
C THR A 122 9.28 -12.54 0.99
N PHE A 123 8.57 -11.78 1.83
CA PHE A 123 8.42 -12.12 3.24
C PHE A 123 7.72 -13.47 3.42
N ARG A 124 6.63 -13.70 2.70
CA ARG A 124 5.85 -14.93 2.78
C ARG A 124 6.65 -16.13 2.25
N GLY A 125 7.44 -15.95 1.20
CA GLY A 125 8.33 -16.98 0.69
C GLY A 125 9.38 -17.40 1.72
N ARG A 126 9.93 -16.47 2.48
CA ARG A 126 10.88 -16.78 3.56
C ARG A 126 10.22 -17.55 4.69
N ALA A 127 8.97 -17.26 5.01
CA ALA A 127 8.22 -17.93 6.07
C ALA A 127 7.92 -19.38 5.75
N LEU A 128 7.98 -19.79 4.46
CA LEU A 128 7.76 -21.16 4.02
C LEU A 128 9.03 -22.03 4.09
N HIS A 129 10.16 -21.42 4.37
CA HIS A 129 11.44 -22.10 4.50
C HIS A 129 11.87 -22.11 5.97
#